data_595ac8e2eb3fcfc43ad9a2558e42dcbd
#
_entry.id   595ac8e2eb3fcfc43ad9a2558e42dcbd
#
_cell.length_a   1.000
_cell.length_b   1.000
_cell.length_c   1.000
_cell.angle_alpha   90.00
_cell.angle_beta   90.00
_cell.angle_gamma   90.00
#
_symmetry.space_group_name_H-M   'P 1'
#
loop_
_entity.id
_entity.type
_entity.pdbx_description
1 polymer ?
#
loop_
_entity_poly.entity_id
_entity_poly.type
_entity_poly.pdbx_seq_one_letter_code
_entity_poly.pdbx_strand_id
1 'polypeptide(L)'
;MMKRLATACLALAAATPGWGQAVNDYPTNARAEYVFTCMATNGQNRAMLDRCACAIDQIASVLPYEDYVNAETVLRMQQISGERASMFKGMAEMNEFVARLRRAEAEAEILCF
;
A
#
# COMPACT_ATOMS: atom_id res chain seq x y z
N MET A 1 -5.52 29.19 64.59
CA MET A 1 -4.58 28.32 63.86
C MET A 1 -5.25 27.85 62.60
N MET A 2 -4.94 28.50 61.49
CA MET A 2 -5.53 28.11 60.16
C MET A 2 -4.54 27.20 59.45
N LYS A 3 -4.89 25.93 59.31
CA LYS A 3 -4.14 24.98 58.54
C LYS A 3 -4.47 25.24 57.04
N ARG A 4 -3.50 25.76 56.32
CA ARG A 4 -3.61 25.91 54.89
C ARG A 4 -3.39 24.53 54.24
N LEU A 5 -4.47 23.94 53.73
CA LEU A 5 -4.40 22.77 52.89
C LEU A 5 -3.95 23.22 51.49
N ALA A 6 -2.71 22.89 51.16
CA ALA A 6 -2.20 23.06 49.81
C ALA A 6 -2.77 21.94 48.92
N THR A 7 -3.72 22.32 48.11
CA THR A 7 -4.26 21.42 47.07
C THR A 7 -3.25 21.34 45.93
N ALA A 8 -2.51 20.25 45.87
CA ALA A 8 -1.64 19.96 44.73
C ALA A 8 -2.52 19.53 43.57
N CYS A 9 -2.70 20.40 42.58
CA CYS A 9 -3.26 20.05 41.28
C CYS A 9 -2.24 19.20 40.53
N LEU A 10 -2.45 17.88 40.53
CA LEU A 10 -1.79 16.98 39.58
C LEU A 10 -2.36 17.28 38.21
N ALA A 11 -1.61 18.01 37.39
CA ALA A 11 -1.87 18.11 35.97
C ALA A 11 -1.55 16.75 35.33
N LEU A 12 -2.56 15.92 35.07
CA LEU A 12 -2.40 14.79 34.16
C LEU A 12 -2.16 15.37 32.79
N ALA A 13 -0.90 15.33 32.37
CA ALA A 13 -0.57 15.50 30.95
C ALA A 13 -1.19 14.31 30.21
N ALA A 14 -2.32 14.53 29.58
CA ALA A 14 -2.89 13.59 28.64
C ALA A 14 -1.89 13.50 27.46
N ALA A 15 -1.10 12.43 27.44
CA ALA A 15 -0.33 12.08 26.26
C ALA A 15 -1.34 11.80 25.15
N THR A 16 -1.55 12.77 24.28
CA THR A 16 -2.29 12.54 23.05
C THR A 16 -1.53 11.47 22.27
N PRO A 17 -2.14 10.32 21.92
CA PRO A 17 -1.49 9.38 21.03
C PRO A 17 -1.23 10.16 19.74
N GLY A 18 0.05 10.29 19.38
CA GLY A 18 0.41 10.88 18.10
C GLY A 18 -0.33 10.09 17.02
N TRP A 19 -1.18 10.75 16.30
CA TRP A 19 -1.81 10.19 15.11
C TRP A 19 -0.72 10.07 14.05
N GLY A 20 0.22 9.13 14.27
CA GLY A 20 1.11 8.70 13.23
C GLY A 20 0.23 8.14 12.14
N GLN A 21 0.25 8.76 10.96
CA GLN A 21 -0.31 8.13 9.77
C GLN A 21 0.23 6.70 9.73
N ALA A 22 -0.65 5.72 9.54
CA ALA A 22 -0.22 4.34 9.35
C ALA A 22 0.87 4.35 8.29
N VAL A 23 2.10 4.08 8.71
CA VAL A 23 3.24 4.07 7.78
C VAL A 23 3.01 2.88 6.88
N ASN A 24 2.69 3.18 5.64
CA ASN A 24 2.65 2.23 4.57
C ASN A 24 4.02 1.52 4.51
N ASP A 25 4.04 0.20 4.55
CA ASP A 25 5.27 -0.59 4.54
C ASP A 25 5.97 -0.62 3.16
N TYR A 26 5.35 -0.01 2.14
CA TYR A 26 5.92 0.08 0.80
C TYR A 26 7.04 1.13 0.75
N PRO A 27 8.23 0.77 0.25
CA PRO A 27 9.30 1.74 0.04
C PRO A 27 8.88 2.85 -0.93
N THR A 28 9.42 4.04 -0.75
CA THR A 28 9.12 5.19 -1.61
C THR A 28 9.38 4.92 -3.08
N ASN A 29 10.47 4.23 -3.40
CA ASN A 29 10.81 3.89 -4.79
C ASN A 29 9.77 2.96 -5.43
N ALA A 30 9.26 1.97 -4.69
CA ALA A 30 8.22 1.07 -5.19
C ALA A 30 6.91 1.84 -5.47
N ARG A 31 6.54 2.74 -4.58
CA ARG A 31 5.36 3.62 -4.76
C ARG A 31 5.54 4.56 -5.95
N ALA A 32 6.71 5.17 -6.07
CA ALA A 32 7.03 6.06 -7.19
C ALA A 32 7.02 5.31 -8.53
N GLU A 33 7.58 4.11 -8.57
CA GLU A 33 7.56 3.26 -9.77
C GLU A 33 6.13 2.89 -10.20
N TYR A 34 5.28 2.54 -9.24
CA TYR A 34 3.87 2.29 -9.52
C TYR A 34 3.19 3.50 -10.13
N VAL A 35 3.34 4.68 -9.53
CA VAL A 35 2.74 5.93 -10.01
C VAL A 35 3.26 6.27 -11.41
N PHE A 36 4.55 6.13 -11.63
CA PHE A 36 5.16 6.36 -12.94
C PHE A 36 4.56 5.48 -14.04
N THR A 37 4.45 4.18 -13.76
CA THR A 37 3.88 3.20 -14.70
C THR A 37 2.38 3.44 -14.93
N CYS A 38 1.65 3.73 -13.87
CA CYS A 38 0.23 4.06 -13.92
C CYS A 38 -0.03 5.31 -14.80
N MET A 39 0.75 6.37 -14.62
CA MET A 39 0.63 7.58 -15.43
C MET A 39 1.03 7.35 -16.88
N ALA A 40 2.03 6.52 -17.15
CA ALA A 40 2.44 6.17 -18.50
C ALA A 40 1.30 5.51 -19.29
N THR A 41 0.45 4.75 -18.61
CA THR A 41 -0.68 4.02 -19.22
C THR A 41 -1.96 4.87 -19.31
N ASN A 42 -2.20 5.74 -18.32
CA ASN A 42 -3.48 6.44 -18.16
C ASN A 42 -3.42 7.94 -18.46
N GLY A 43 -2.25 8.53 -18.59
CA GLY A 43 -2.06 9.94 -18.88
C GLY A 43 -1.12 10.65 -17.90
N GLN A 44 -0.33 11.57 -18.42
CA GLN A 44 0.71 12.29 -17.67
C GLN A 44 0.23 13.70 -17.33
N ASN A 45 -0.68 13.81 -16.36
CA ASN A 45 -1.20 15.08 -15.89
C ASN A 45 -1.42 15.02 -14.37
N ARG A 46 -1.70 16.18 -13.78
CA ARG A 46 -1.86 16.30 -12.33
C ARG A 46 -3.00 15.45 -11.78
N ALA A 47 -4.13 15.42 -12.46
CA ALA A 47 -5.28 14.64 -12.04
C ALA A 47 -4.95 13.14 -12.01
N MET A 48 -4.20 12.67 -13.00
CA MET A 48 -3.78 11.29 -13.07
C MET A 48 -2.71 10.95 -12.00
N LEU A 49 -1.81 11.88 -11.71
CA LEU A 49 -0.88 11.72 -10.58
C LEU A 49 -1.62 11.46 -9.27
N ASP A 50 -2.64 12.25 -8.98
CA ASP A 50 -3.44 12.10 -7.76
C ASP A 50 -4.19 10.76 -7.72
N ARG A 51 -4.76 10.32 -8.83
CA ARG A 51 -5.44 9.01 -8.95
C ARG A 51 -4.48 7.83 -8.81
N CYS A 52 -3.35 7.88 -9.47
CA CYS A 52 -2.33 6.83 -9.37
C CYS A 52 -1.72 6.74 -7.97
N ALA A 53 -1.49 7.88 -7.31
CA ALA A 53 -1.05 7.93 -5.92
C ALA A 53 -2.11 7.35 -4.97
N CYS A 54 -3.38 7.70 -5.16
CA CYS A 54 -4.50 7.09 -4.44
C CYS A 54 -4.51 5.57 -4.62
N ALA A 55 -4.34 5.08 -5.84
CA ALA A 55 -4.41 3.65 -6.14
C ALA A 55 -3.33 2.86 -5.39
N ILE A 56 -2.08 3.29 -5.41
CA ILE A 56 -1.03 2.57 -4.69
C ILE A 56 -1.21 2.64 -3.17
N ASP A 57 -1.74 3.74 -2.64
CA ASP A 57 -2.04 3.84 -1.22
C ASP A 57 -3.17 2.89 -0.81
N GLN A 58 -4.19 2.72 -1.64
CA GLN A 58 -5.26 1.74 -1.42
C GLN A 58 -4.75 0.30 -1.50
N ILE A 59 -3.94 -0.03 -2.50
CA ILE A 59 -3.30 -1.35 -2.60
C ILE A 59 -2.49 -1.64 -1.34
N ALA A 60 -1.67 -0.69 -0.91
CA ALA A 60 -0.83 -0.84 0.28
C ALA A 60 -1.63 -0.96 1.58
N SER A 61 -2.84 -0.45 1.63
CA SER A 61 -3.70 -0.58 2.81
C SER A 61 -4.26 -2.00 3.02
N VAL A 62 -4.35 -2.79 1.95
CA VAL A 62 -4.96 -4.14 2.00
C VAL A 62 -3.99 -5.27 1.66
N LEU A 63 -2.85 -4.97 1.04
CA LEU A 63 -1.86 -5.95 0.61
C LEU A 63 -0.50 -5.62 1.22
N PRO A 64 0.08 -6.47 2.08
CA PRO A 64 1.44 -6.28 2.60
C PRO A 64 2.46 -6.19 1.47
N TYR A 65 3.51 -5.39 1.66
CA TYR A 65 4.53 -5.17 0.63
C TYR A 65 5.20 -6.47 0.17
N GLU A 66 5.46 -7.41 1.06
CA GLU A 66 6.02 -8.73 0.71
C GLU A 66 5.12 -9.47 -0.29
N ASP A 67 3.81 -9.46 -0.07
CA ASP A 67 2.84 -10.09 -0.98
C ASP A 67 2.78 -9.38 -2.33
N TYR A 68 2.88 -8.05 -2.32
CA TYR A 68 2.99 -7.24 -3.53
C TYR A 68 4.23 -7.63 -4.35
N VAL A 69 5.40 -7.73 -3.73
CA VAL A 69 6.65 -8.14 -4.39
C VAL A 69 6.54 -9.55 -4.96
N ASN A 70 5.96 -10.48 -4.21
CA ASN A 70 5.75 -11.85 -4.69
C ASN A 70 4.84 -11.88 -5.91
N ALA A 71 3.72 -11.17 -5.88
CA ALA A 71 2.80 -11.08 -7.02
C ALA A 71 3.44 -10.43 -8.24
N GLU A 72 4.15 -9.31 -8.08
CA GLU A 72 4.88 -8.64 -9.15
C GLU A 72 5.96 -9.53 -9.77
N THR A 73 6.66 -10.28 -8.94
CA THR A 73 7.68 -11.23 -9.39
C THR A 73 7.06 -12.33 -10.25
N VAL A 74 5.94 -12.91 -9.81
CA VAL A 74 5.21 -13.92 -10.58
C VAL A 74 4.74 -13.35 -11.92
N LEU A 75 4.20 -12.14 -11.94
CA LEU A 75 3.74 -11.50 -13.19
C LEU A 75 4.90 -11.24 -14.15
N ARG A 76 6.06 -10.80 -13.66
CA ARG A 76 7.26 -10.63 -14.50
C ARG A 76 7.71 -11.95 -15.09
N MET A 77 7.72 -13.02 -14.31
CA MET A 77 8.07 -14.36 -14.79
C MET A 77 7.09 -14.88 -15.83
N GLN A 78 5.80 -14.60 -15.69
CA GLN A 78 4.78 -14.97 -16.66
C GLN A 78 4.90 -14.21 -17.98
N GLN A 79 5.53 -13.04 -17.99
CA GLN A 79 5.80 -12.24 -19.19
C GLN A 79 7.00 -12.75 -19.98
N ILE A 80 7.87 -13.55 -19.37
CA ILE A 80 8.99 -14.19 -20.06
C ILE A 80 8.41 -15.25 -20.99
N SER A 81 8.66 -15.09 -22.29
CA SER A 81 8.20 -16.05 -23.31
C SER A 81 8.96 -17.38 -23.21
N GLY A 82 8.25 -18.52 -23.35
CA GLY A 82 8.81 -19.85 -23.40
C GLY A 82 8.25 -20.83 -22.38
N GLU A 83 8.83 -22.03 -22.30
CA GLU A 83 8.35 -23.13 -21.44
C GLU A 83 8.36 -22.79 -19.95
N ARG A 84 9.26 -21.92 -19.49
CA ARG A 84 9.33 -21.49 -18.10
C ARG A 84 8.10 -20.68 -17.66
N ALA A 85 7.54 -19.88 -18.55
CA ALA A 85 6.33 -19.12 -18.27
C ALA A 85 5.12 -20.02 -18.01
N SER A 86 4.99 -21.12 -18.73
CA SER A 86 3.90 -22.08 -18.55
C SER A 86 3.99 -22.86 -17.25
N MET A 87 5.21 -23.09 -16.72
CA MET A 87 5.40 -23.74 -15.40
C MET A 87 4.85 -22.88 -14.27
N PHE A 88 5.07 -21.56 -14.31
CA PHE A 88 4.56 -20.64 -13.28
C PHE A 88 3.05 -20.45 -13.33
N LYS A 89 2.44 -20.52 -14.50
CA LYS A 89 0.97 -20.41 -14.66
C LYS A 89 0.19 -21.55 -14.00
N GLY A 90 0.81 -22.73 -13.82
CA GLY A 90 0.17 -23.89 -13.24
C GLY A 90 0.34 -24.03 -11.72
N MET A 91 1.13 -23.18 -11.06
CA MET A 91 1.39 -23.27 -9.62
C MET A 91 0.33 -22.52 -8.83
N ALA A 92 -0.51 -23.25 -8.08
CA ALA A 92 -1.64 -22.69 -7.33
C ALA A 92 -1.22 -21.59 -6.34
N GLU A 93 -0.10 -21.79 -5.62
CA GLU A 93 0.43 -20.81 -4.67
C GLU A 93 0.81 -19.49 -5.34
N MET A 94 1.48 -19.54 -6.49
CA MET A 94 1.84 -18.35 -7.27
C MET A 94 0.62 -17.63 -7.82
N ASN A 95 -0.39 -18.37 -8.27
CA ASN A 95 -1.65 -17.81 -8.72
C ASN A 95 -2.42 -17.11 -7.59
N GLU A 96 -2.29 -17.58 -6.36
CA GLU A 96 -2.91 -16.93 -5.20
C GLU A 96 -2.32 -15.54 -4.92
N PHE A 97 -1.01 -15.35 -5.02
CA PHE A 97 -0.39 -14.02 -4.89
C PHE A 97 -0.92 -13.06 -5.95
N VAL A 98 -1.00 -13.50 -7.19
CA VAL A 98 -1.53 -12.68 -8.29
C VAL A 98 -3.01 -12.36 -8.08
N ALA A 99 -3.80 -13.33 -7.63
CA ALA A 99 -5.23 -13.11 -7.36
C ALA A 99 -5.45 -12.07 -6.25
N ARG A 100 -4.64 -12.09 -5.20
CA ARG A 100 -4.69 -11.10 -4.13
C ARG A 100 -4.33 -9.71 -4.62
N LEU A 101 -3.29 -9.59 -5.44
CA LEU A 101 -2.92 -8.32 -6.06
C LEU A 101 -4.07 -7.80 -6.95
N ARG A 102 -4.64 -8.64 -7.80
CA ARG A 102 -5.75 -8.25 -8.69
C ARG A 102 -6.98 -7.77 -7.93
N ARG A 103 -7.30 -8.38 -6.79
CA ARG A 103 -8.38 -7.89 -5.92
C ARG A 103 -8.07 -6.52 -5.33
N ALA A 104 -6.85 -6.31 -4.85
CA ALA A 104 -6.42 -5.02 -4.32
C ALA A 104 -6.45 -3.92 -5.39
N GLU A 105 -5.99 -4.22 -6.59
CA GLU A 105 -6.05 -3.31 -7.74
C GLU A 105 -7.49 -2.96 -8.13
N ALA A 106 -8.40 -3.94 -8.14
CA ALA A 106 -9.81 -3.70 -8.45
C ALA A 106 -10.49 -2.78 -7.42
N GLU A 107 -10.21 -2.96 -6.14
CA GLU A 107 -10.69 -2.05 -5.10
C GLU A 107 -10.12 -0.63 -5.26
N ALA A 108 -8.84 -0.53 -5.55
CA ALA A 108 -8.18 0.75 -5.79
C ALA A 108 -8.78 1.47 -7.01
N GLU A 109 -9.08 0.75 -8.08
CA GLU A 109 -9.74 1.30 -9.27
C GLU A 109 -11.10 1.90 -8.94
N ILE A 110 -11.92 1.19 -8.18
CA ILE A 110 -13.26 1.67 -7.78
C ILE A 110 -13.15 2.94 -6.92
N LEU A 111 -12.17 3.00 -6.01
CA LEU A 111 -12.04 4.10 -5.05
C LEU A 111 -11.33 5.34 -5.62
N CYS A 112 -10.46 5.15 -6.61
CA CYS A 112 -9.55 6.20 -7.07
C CYS A 112 -9.86 6.71 -8.49
N PHE A 113 -10.63 5.98 -9.28
CA PHE A 113 -10.97 6.30 -10.67
C PHE A 113 -12.47 6.37 -10.87
#